data_cbade1c13b238593575350501bf58a57
#
_entry.id   cbade1c13b238593575350501bf58a57
#
_cell.length_a   1.000
_cell.length_b   1.000
_cell.length_c   1.000
_cell.angle_alpha   90.00
_cell.angle_beta   90.00
_cell.angle_gamma   90.00
#
_symmetry.space_group_name_H-M   'P 1'
#
loop_
_entity.id
_entity.type
_entity.pdbx_description
1 polymer ?
#
loop_
_entity_poly.entity_id
_entity_poly.type
_entity_poly.pdbx_seq_one_letter_code
_entity_poly.pdbx_strand_id
1 'polypeptide(L)'
;MGILQTGNTFDNLNFKQGHSRKVWRETRRQWPAGGKITNVADWVAKGKIPAGTPCAYAVNKDTGEKTIKCYTDEQIKAAETGEGSAGIDSLGINGYTDRDTPIASAKTQATATAIRDGDIYEYMFDNDVAEILKANTKCPLVVFVL
;
A
#
# COMPACT_ATOMS: atom_id res chain seq x y z
N MET A 1 -29.48 -20.99 8.23
CA MET A 1 -28.61 -20.87 7.67
C MET A 1 -28.08 -21.19 7.55
N GLY A 2 -28.31 -21.09 7.67
CA GLY A 2 -27.55 -20.85 7.14
C GLY A 2 -27.25 -21.10 7.21
N ILE A 3 -27.81 -20.97 7.04
CA ILE A 3 -27.12 -20.94 6.70
C ILE A 3 -26.81 -21.08 6.74
N LEU A 4 -27.32 -20.67 6.68
CA LEU A 4 -26.60 -20.63 6.36
C LEU A 4 -26.23 -20.74 6.40
N GLN A 5 -26.59 -20.52 6.34
CA GLN A 5 -25.93 -20.40 6.11
C GLN A 5 -25.51 -20.53 5.81
N THR A 6 -26.30 -20.48 5.97
CA THR A 6 -25.61 -20.37 5.62
C THR A 6 -25.29 -20.35 5.40
N GLY A 7 -25.97 -20.12 5.46
CA GLY A 7 -25.38 -19.90 4.87
C GLY A 7 -25.12 -19.76 5.02
N ASN A 8 -25.41 -19.54 4.80
CA ASN A 8 -24.77 -19.30 4.69
C ASN A 8 -24.34 -19.25 4.77
N THR A 9 -24.77 -18.46 4.56
CA THR A 9 -24.10 -18.38 4.31
C THR A 9 -23.61 -18.40 4.11
N PHE A 10 -23.80 -18.01 3.83
CA PHE A 10 -22.94 -17.94 3.38
C PHE A 10 -22.74 -17.49 3.43
N ASP A 11 -23.27 -17.05 3.39
CA ASP A 11 -22.71 -16.57 3.28
C ASP A 11 -22.38 -16.20 3.81
N ASN A 12 -22.91 -16.00 3.93
CA ASN A 12 -22.15 -15.61 4.21
C ASN A 12 -21.51 -15.53 4.69
N LEU A 13 -21.60 -15.32 4.67
CA LEU A 13 -20.68 -15.18 4.79
C LEU A 13 -20.09 -14.83 4.94
N ASN A 14 -20.08 -14.59 4.83
CA ASN A 14 -19.25 -14.10 4.80
C ASN A 14 -18.90 -13.54 4.78
N PHE A 15 -19.20 -13.22 4.49
CA PHE A 15 -18.65 -12.49 4.50
C PHE A 15 -18.47 -11.69 5.24
N LYS A 16 -18.58 -11.27 5.59
CA LYS A 16 -18.15 -10.54 6.12
C LYS A 16 -17.26 -10.47 6.85
N GLN A 17 -17.42 -10.86 7.01
CA GLN A 17 -16.30 -10.79 7.46
C GLN A 17 -15.39 -10.03 6.94
N GLY A 18 -15.01 -9.49 7.23
CA GLY A 18 -14.09 -8.56 6.80
C GLY A 18 -13.64 -8.74 5.41
N HIS A 19 -14.48 -8.58 4.50
CA HIS A 19 -14.04 -8.42 3.16
C HIS A 19 -13.22 -7.19 3.05
N SER A 20 -11.99 -7.35 2.62
CA SER A 20 -11.23 -6.24 2.11
C SER A 20 -11.99 -5.63 0.96
N ARG A 21 -12.24 -4.34 1.01
CA ARG A 21 -12.77 -3.64 -0.15
C ARG A 21 -11.76 -3.78 -1.28
N LYS A 22 -12.24 -3.85 -2.50
CA LYS A 22 -11.35 -3.93 -3.66
C LYS A 22 -10.53 -2.65 -3.73
N VAL A 23 -9.21 -2.79 -3.77
CA VAL A 23 -8.28 -1.67 -3.78
C VAL A 23 -7.94 -1.24 -5.20
N TRP A 24 -7.67 -2.20 -6.06
CA TRP A 24 -7.28 -1.94 -7.44
C TRP A 24 -8.44 -2.21 -8.38
N ARG A 25 -8.77 -1.26 -9.22
CA ARG A 25 -9.70 -1.50 -10.32
C ARG A 25 -9.00 -2.33 -11.39
N GLU A 26 -7.74 -2.01 -11.67
CA GLU A 26 -6.93 -2.70 -12.65
C GLU A 26 -5.45 -2.49 -12.32
N THR A 27 -4.64 -3.53 -12.50
CA THR A 27 -3.18 -3.43 -12.40
C THR A 27 -2.60 -3.82 -13.75
N ARG A 28 -1.68 -3.00 -14.27
CA ARG A 28 -1.09 -3.24 -15.59
C ARG A 28 0.38 -3.61 -15.51
N ARG A 29 1.14 -2.93 -14.67
CA ARG A 29 2.57 -3.20 -14.53
C ARG A 29 3.00 -3.11 -13.08
N GLN A 30 3.99 -3.94 -12.74
CA GLN A 30 4.59 -3.93 -11.42
C GLN A 30 6.10 -3.78 -11.56
N TRP A 31 6.74 -3.34 -10.47
CA TRP A 31 8.19 -3.35 -10.41
C TRP A 31 8.67 -4.80 -10.36
N PRO A 32 9.74 -5.15 -11.10
CA PRO A 32 10.18 -6.56 -11.22
C PRO A 32 10.60 -7.18 -9.90
N ALA A 33 10.20 -8.44 -9.70
CA ALA A 33 10.66 -9.32 -8.63
C ALA A 33 10.29 -8.91 -7.19
N GLY A 34 9.42 -7.91 -7.02
CA GLY A 34 9.07 -7.43 -5.68
C GLY A 34 10.27 -6.87 -4.92
N GLY A 35 10.10 -6.64 -3.62
CA GLY A 35 11.17 -6.11 -2.81
C GLY A 35 11.00 -6.45 -1.34
N LYS A 36 12.13 -6.49 -0.63
CA LYS A 36 12.14 -6.67 0.81
C LYS A 36 11.71 -5.38 1.50
N ILE A 37 10.78 -5.49 2.43
CA ILE A 37 10.29 -4.31 3.16
C ILE A 37 11.32 -3.89 4.18
N THR A 38 11.72 -2.62 4.16
CA THR A 38 12.79 -2.10 5.00
C THR A 38 12.31 -1.55 6.33
N ASN A 39 11.03 -1.20 6.44
CA ASN A 39 10.49 -0.51 7.61
C ASN A 39 9.32 -1.27 8.26
N VAL A 40 9.45 -2.57 8.43
CA VAL A 40 8.39 -3.38 9.07
C VAL A 40 8.03 -2.85 10.46
N ALA A 41 8.98 -2.27 11.18
CA ALA A 41 8.73 -1.74 12.52
C ALA A 41 7.63 -0.67 12.56
N ASP A 42 7.50 0.10 11.49
CA ASP A 42 6.49 1.16 11.38
C ASP A 42 5.07 0.59 11.27
N TRP A 43 4.95 -0.68 10.93
CA TRP A 43 3.67 -1.34 10.66
C TRP A 43 3.24 -2.34 11.72
N VAL A 44 4.08 -2.59 12.73
CA VAL A 44 3.78 -3.57 13.78
C VAL A 44 2.50 -3.22 14.52
N ALA A 45 2.32 -1.95 14.87
CA ALA A 45 1.12 -1.51 15.60
C ALA A 45 -0.15 -1.65 14.75
N LYS A 46 -0.02 -1.65 13.43
CA LYS A 46 -1.16 -1.79 12.52
C LYS A 46 -1.44 -3.25 12.14
N GLY A 47 -0.50 -4.13 12.42
CA GLY A 47 -0.63 -5.57 12.19
C GLY A 47 -0.46 -6.02 10.75
N LYS A 48 -0.50 -5.11 9.79
CA LYS A 48 -0.32 -5.43 8.38
C LYS A 48 -0.02 -4.18 7.57
N ILE A 49 0.55 -4.40 6.39
CA ILE A 49 0.66 -3.37 5.35
C ILE A 49 -0.47 -3.64 4.37
N PRO A 50 -1.48 -2.78 4.30
CA PRO A 50 -2.63 -3.01 3.41
C PRO A 50 -2.25 -2.92 1.94
N ALA A 51 -3.01 -3.61 1.09
CA ALA A 51 -2.92 -3.43 -0.35
C ALA A 51 -3.14 -1.95 -0.69
N GLY A 52 -2.42 -1.45 -1.68
CA GLY A 52 -2.52 -0.05 -2.09
C GLY A 52 -1.75 0.92 -1.23
N THR A 53 -0.87 0.44 -0.34
CA THR A 53 -0.03 1.32 0.47
C THR A 53 1.03 1.98 -0.41
N PRO A 54 1.19 3.31 -0.33
CA PRO A 54 2.25 4.01 -1.07
C PRO A 54 3.61 3.52 -0.64
N CYS A 55 4.49 3.29 -1.61
CA CYS A 55 5.82 2.78 -1.31
C CYS A 55 6.88 3.30 -2.28
N ALA A 56 8.13 3.24 -1.82
CA ALA A 56 9.29 3.57 -2.62
C ALA A 56 10.07 2.28 -2.92
N TYR A 57 10.10 1.89 -4.17
CA TYR A 57 10.85 0.75 -4.65
C TYR A 57 12.23 1.22 -5.08
N ALA A 58 13.27 0.49 -4.66
CA ALA A 58 14.65 0.81 -5.01
C ALA A 58 15.45 -0.46 -5.28
N VAL A 59 16.46 -0.35 -6.12
CA VAL A 59 17.39 -1.43 -6.41
C VAL A 59 18.79 -0.96 -6.02
N ASN A 60 19.46 -1.76 -5.19
CA ASN A 60 20.87 -1.53 -4.89
C ASN A 60 21.69 -1.97 -6.10
N LYS A 61 22.34 -1.02 -6.76
CA LYS A 61 23.08 -1.31 -8.00
C LYS A 61 24.29 -2.22 -7.80
N ASP A 62 24.84 -2.23 -6.59
CA ASP A 62 26.04 -3.04 -6.31
C ASP A 62 25.68 -4.49 -6.02
N THR A 63 24.59 -4.74 -5.29
CA THR A 63 24.20 -6.07 -4.87
C THR A 63 23.01 -6.64 -5.64
N GLY A 64 22.26 -5.80 -6.34
CA GLY A 64 21.02 -6.19 -7.02
C GLY A 64 19.84 -6.36 -6.06
N GLU A 65 20.03 -6.07 -4.79
CA GLU A 65 18.96 -6.20 -3.81
C GLU A 65 17.83 -5.20 -4.09
N LYS A 66 16.59 -5.69 -4.05
CA LYS A 66 15.40 -4.88 -4.25
C LYS A 66 14.73 -4.63 -2.91
N THR A 67 14.44 -3.38 -2.62
CA THR A 67 13.84 -2.97 -1.35
C THR A 67 12.61 -2.12 -1.58
N ILE A 68 11.69 -2.18 -0.62
CA ILE A 68 10.46 -1.39 -0.64
C ILE A 68 10.31 -0.76 0.74
N LYS A 69 10.12 0.56 0.76
CA LYS A 69 9.76 1.27 1.97
C LYS A 69 8.30 1.70 1.86
N CYS A 70 7.46 1.22 2.77
CA CYS A 70 6.03 1.52 2.76
C CYS A 70 5.75 2.67 3.73
N TYR A 71 4.95 3.64 3.30
CA TYR A 71 4.67 4.84 4.08
C TYR A 71 3.30 4.77 4.74
N THR A 72 3.24 5.11 6.03
CA THR A 72 1.99 5.25 6.77
C THR A 72 1.34 6.59 6.45
N ASP A 73 0.05 6.72 6.77
CA ASP A 73 -0.67 7.98 6.57
C ASP A 73 -0.01 9.13 7.32
N GLU A 74 0.48 8.86 8.54
CA GLU A 74 1.17 9.86 9.34
C GLU A 74 2.44 10.36 8.66
N GLN A 75 3.20 9.46 8.06
CA GLN A 75 4.43 9.81 7.35
C GLN A 75 4.12 10.64 6.10
N ILE A 76 3.05 10.32 5.40
CA ILE A 76 2.63 11.07 4.20
C ILE A 76 2.22 12.50 4.59
N LYS A 77 1.42 12.63 5.64
CA LYS A 77 1.00 13.94 6.14
C LYS A 77 2.19 14.76 6.62
N ALA A 78 3.14 14.14 7.31
CA ALA A 78 4.33 14.81 7.80
C ALA A 78 5.21 15.34 6.68
N ALA A 79 5.29 14.66 5.56
CA ALA A 79 6.06 15.11 4.41
C ALA A 79 5.52 16.41 3.82
N GLU A 80 4.22 16.65 3.96
CA GLU A 80 3.57 17.83 3.38
C GLU A 80 3.48 18.98 4.36
N THR A 81 3.24 18.71 5.64
CA THR A 81 2.94 19.70 6.65
C THR A 81 4.01 19.86 7.73
N GLY A 82 4.98 18.94 7.78
CA GLY A 82 6.03 19.00 8.79
C GLY A 82 6.94 20.21 8.59
N GLU A 83 7.49 20.70 9.69
CA GLU A 83 8.45 21.81 9.64
C GLU A 83 9.68 21.36 8.82
N GLY A 84 10.07 22.19 7.86
CA GLY A 84 11.17 21.84 6.95
C GLY A 84 10.82 20.77 5.93
N SER A 85 9.55 20.46 5.74
CA SER A 85 9.13 19.42 4.79
C SER A 85 9.50 19.81 3.36
N ALA A 86 9.90 18.81 2.57
CA ALA A 86 10.26 18.99 1.17
C ALA A 86 9.12 18.56 0.22
N GLY A 87 7.93 18.28 0.75
CA GLY A 87 6.77 17.87 -0.01
C GLY A 87 6.73 16.36 -0.28
N ILE A 88 5.63 15.91 -0.87
CA ILE A 88 5.40 14.47 -1.08
C ILE A 88 6.44 13.83 -2.00
N ASP A 89 6.93 14.56 -3.00
CA ASP A 89 7.93 14.02 -3.93
C ASP A 89 9.23 13.61 -3.24
N SER A 90 9.53 14.21 -2.08
CA SER A 90 10.75 13.86 -1.33
C SER A 90 10.75 12.43 -0.80
N LEU A 91 9.59 11.82 -0.66
CA LEU A 91 9.47 10.43 -0.20
C LEU A 91 9.84 9.42 -1.30
N GLY A 92 9.83 9.87 -2.56
CA GLY A 92 10.17 8.98 -3.68
C GLY A 92 9.15 7.90 -3.93
N ILE A 93 7.88 8.13 -3.59
CA ILE A 93 6.82 7.14 -3.81
C ILE A 93 6.69 6.89 -5.31
N ASN A 94 7.03 5.67 -5.73
CA ASN A 94 7.00 5.27 -7.13
C ASN A 94 6.16 4.02 -7.39
N GLY A 95 5.39 3.59 -6.40
CA GLY A 95 4.49 2.47 -6.54
C GLY A 95 3.57 2.33 -5.35
N TYR A 96 2.64 1.39 -5.45
CA TYR A 96 1.67 1.08 -4.41
C TYR A 96 1.59 -0.43 -4.29
N THR A 97 1.48 -0.94 -3.08
CA THR A 97 1.52 -2.39 -2.86
C THR A 97 0.32 -3.09 -3.49
N ASP A 98 0.55 -4.33 -3.95
CA ASP A 98 -0.47 -5.13 -4.62
C ASP A 98 -1.43 -5.80 -3.63
N ARG A 99 -0.91 -6.29 -2.51
CA ARG A 99 -1.67 -7.13 -1.56
C ARG A 99 -1.40 -6.75 -0.13
N ASP A 100 -2.31 -7.19 0.76
CA ASP A 100 -2.08 -7.11 2.20
C ASP A 100 -0.87 -7.96 2.59
N THR A 101 0.00 -7.43 3.41
CA THR A 101 1.17 -8.13 3.93
C THR A 101 1.11 -8.13 5.45
N PRO A 102 0.94 -9.30 6.10
CA PRO A 102 0.86 -9.37 7.57
C PRO A 102 2.20 -9.03 8.21
N ILE A 103 2.18 -8.26 9.29
CA ILE A 103 3.35 -7.89 10.06
C ILE A 103 3.10 -8.24 11.53
N ALA A 104 3.79 -9.25 12.04
CA ALA A 104 3.58 -9.73 13.40
C ALA A 104 4.50 -9.07 14.43
N SER A 105 5.71 -8.69 14.02
CA SER A 105 6.68 -8.07 14.92
C SER A 105 7.70 -7.26 14.13
N ALA A 106 8.50 -6.46 14.84
CA ALA A 106 9.56 -5.68 14.20
C ALA A 106 10.66 -6.54 13.55
N LYS A 107 10.68 -7.84 13.86
CA LYS A 107 11.63 -8.80 13.30
C LYS A 107 11.03 -9.58 12.14
N THR A 108 9.78 -9.35 11.78
CA THR A 108 9.14 -10.01 10.65
C THR A 108 9.90 -9.67 9.38
N GLN A 109 10.23 -10.70 8.60
CA GLN A 109 10.79 -10.48 7.27
C GLN A 109 9.65 -10.57 6.28
N ALA A 110 9.44 -9.51 5.54
CA ALA A 110 8.32 -9.43 4.62
C ALA A 110 8.77 -8.90 3.28
N THR A 111 8.13 -9.39 2.23
CA THR A 111 8.33 -8.92 0.86
C THR A 111 7.00 -8.47 0.29
N ALA A 112 7.05 -7.56 -0.65
CA ALA A 112 5.84 -7.06 -1.31
C ALA A 112 6.13 -6.82 -2.78
N THR A 113 5.05 -6.77 -3.55
CA THR A 113 5.09 -6.36 -4.95
C THR A 113 4.52 -4.95 -5.04
N ALA A 114 5.23 -4.07 -5.72
CA ALA A 114 4.78 -2.70 -5.92
C ALA A 114 4.23 -2.53 -7.34
N ILE A 115 3.03 -2.01 -7.44
CA ILE A 115 2.38 -1.70 -8.72
C ILE A 115 2.78 -0.29 -9.13
N ARG A 116 3.30 -0.13 -10.34
CA ARG A 116 3.71 1.17 -10.87
C ARG A 116 2.78 1.72 -11.96
N ASP A 117 1.85 0.90 -12.43
CA ASP A 117 0.90 1.29 -13.47
C ASP A 117 -0.43 0.58 -13.20
N GLY A 118 -1.46 1.33 -12.92
CA GLY A 118 -2.77 0.79 -12.65
C GLY A 118 -3.76 1.86 -12.19
N ASP A 119 -4.98 1.42 -11.92
CA ASP A 119 -6.04 2.28 -11.41
C ASP A 119 -6.37 1.84 -9.98
N ILE A 120 -6.18 2.74 -9.03
CA ILE A 120 -6.43 2.49 -7.62
C ILE A 120 -7.67 3.26 -7.16
N TYR A 121 -8.49 2.64 -6.32
CA TYR A 121 -9.69 3.30 -5.83
C TYR A 121 -9.34 4.35 -4.77
N GLU A 122 -9.77 5.58 -5.02
CA GLU A 122 -9.48 6.71 -4.12
C GLU A 122 -10.07 6.51 -2.73
N TYR A 123 -11.21 5.81 -2.63
CA TYR A 123 -11.87 5.59 -1.34
C TYR A 123 -11.03 4.82 -0.33
N MET A 124 -9.92 4.23 -0.78
CA MET A 124 -8.99 3.52 0.10
C MET A 124 -8.24 4.46 1.03
N PHE A 125 -8.17 5.73 0.69
CA PHE A 125 -7.39 6.72 1.43
C PHE A 125 -8.31 7.72 2.10
N ASP A 126 -7.87 8.24 3.26
CA ASP A 126 -8.49 9.43 3.83
C ASP A 126 -8.37 10.58 2.82
N ASN A 127 -9.33 11.51 2.83
CA ASN A 127 -9.34 12.61 1.86
C ASN A 127 -8.05 13.41 1.87
N ASP A 128 -7.51 13.70 3.05
CA ASP A 128 -6.26 14.46 3.17
C ASP A 128 -5.09 13.72 2.53
N VAL A 129 -4.99 12.42 2.78
CA VAL A 129 -3.92 11.58 2.24
C VAL A 129 -4.05 11.48 0.72
N ALA A 130 -5.27 11.30 0.22
CA ALA A 130 -5.52 11.21 -1.22
C ALA A 130 -5.09 12.47 -1.95
N GLU A 131 -5.39 13.65 -1.40
CA GLU A 131 -4.99 14.91 -2.02
C GLU A 131 -3.47 15.07 -2.06
N ILE A 132 -2.78 14.67 -0.99
CA ILE A 132 -1.32 14.71 -0.94
C ILE A 132 -0.73 13.76 -1.99
N LEU A 133 -1.24 12.54 -2.07
CA LEU A 133 -0.74 11.54 -3.01
C LEU A 133 -0.98 11.93 -4.46
N LYS A 134 -2.09 12.61 -4.75
CA LYS A 134 -2.35 13.10 -6.11
C LYS A 134 -1.33 14.13 -6.58
N ALA A 135 -0.71 14.85 -5.65
CA ALA A 135 0.33 15.82 -5.97
C ALA A 135 1.69 15.17 -6.24
N ASN A 136 1.85 13.90 -5.92
CA ASN A 136 3.10 13.15 -6.14
C ASN A 136 3.35 12.97 -7.64
N THR A 137 4.53 13.35 -8.11
CA THR A 137 4.89 13.24 -9.54
C THR A 137 5.74 12.02 -9.85
N LYS A 138 6.12 11.23 -8.83
CA LYS A 138 7.05 10.11 -9.00
C LYS A 138 6.36 8.80 -9.40
N CYS A 139 5.03 8.77 -9.43
CA CYS A 139 4.27 7.59 -9.83
C CYS A 139 3.11 7.99 -10.76
N PRO A 140 3.42 8.54 -11.95
CA PRO A 140 2.38 9.14 -12.81
C PRO A 140 1.43 8.14 -13.46
N LEU A 141 1.79 6.86 -13.51
CA LEU A 141 0.98 5.85 -14.19
C LEU A 141 -0.04 5.18 -13.27
N VAL A 142 -0.01 5.47 -11.98
CA VAL A 142 -1.07 5.04 -11.06
C VAL A 142 -2.10 6.16 -10.99
N VAL A 143 -3.32 5.84 -11.38
CA VAL A 143 -4.42 6.81 -11.49
C VAL A 143 -5.43 6.53 -10.38
N PHE A 144 -5.87 7.59 -9.71
CA PHE A 144 -6.91 7.49 -8.68
C PHE A 144 -8.27 7.54 -9.35
N VAL A 145 -9.11 6.54 -9.09
CA VAL A 145 -10.46 6.44 -9.66
C VAL A 145 -11.51 6.38 -8.56
N LEU A 146 -12.71 6.80 -8.89
CA LEU A 146 -13.84 6.83 -7.96
C LEU A 146 -14.53 5.47 -7.83
#